data_6ce5f2e5f28006cd9e6e9fda58960a65
#
_entry.id   6ce5f2e5f28006cd9e6e9fda58960a65
#
_cell.length_a   1.000
_cell.length_b   1.000
_cell.length_c   1.000
_cell.angle_alpha   90.00
_cell.angle_beta   90.00
_cell.angle_gamma   90.00
#
_symmetry.space_group_name_H-M   'P 1'
#
loop_
_entity.id
_entity.type
_entity.pdbx_description
1 polymer ?
#
loop_
_entity_poly.entity_id
_entity_poly.type
_entity_poly.pdbx_seq_one_letter_code
_entity_poly.pdbx_strand_id
1 'polypeptide(L)' 'MATSKELSNFLEGVERRAYKHAVYMVRNDESALDIVQDAMIKLSEKYGDKPANELPLLFQRILQNTILDFFRREKVRNN' A
#
# COMPACT_ATOMS: atom_id res chain seq x y z
N MET A 1 -18.23 -8.55 4.58
CA MET A 1 -17.76 -7.17 4.36
C MET A 1 -17.04 -6.62 5.57
N ALA A 2 -15.93 -5.93 5.35
CA ALA A 2 -15.26 -5.24 6.45
C ALA A 2 -16.04 -3.98 6.81
N THR A 3 -16.20 -3.71 8.11
CA THR A 3 -16.77 -2.47 8.58
C THR A 3 -15.75 -1.34 8.45
N SER A 4 -16.18 -0.08 8.53
CA SER A 4 -15.27 1.05 8.50
C SER A 4 -14.24 0.95 9.62
N LYS A 5 -14.67 0.48 10.81
CA LYS A 5 -13.79 0.31 11.95
C LYS A 5 -12.75 -0.78 11.70
N GLU A 6 -13.18 -1.91 11.13
CA GLU A 6 -12.27 -2.99 10.79
C GLU A 6 -11.23 -2.55 9.77
N LEU A 7 -11.66 -1.82 8.75
CA LEU A 7 -10.76 -1.30 7.73
C LEU A 7 -9.74 -0.33 8.34
N SER A 8 -10.20 0.61 9.17
CA SER A 8 -9.30 1.55 9.85
C SER A 8 -8.28 0.84 10.72
N ASN A 9 -8.74 -0.14 11.51
CA ASN A 9 -7.85 -0.91 12.38
C ASN A 9 -6.82 -1.68 11.58
N PHE A 10 -7.23 -2.27 10.45
CA PHE A 10 -6.31 -2.99 9.58
C PHE A 10 -5.25 -2.04 9.01
N LEU A 11 -5.67 -0.90 8.49
CA LEU A 11 -4.74 0.06 7.89
C LEU A 11 -3.75 0.60 8.91
N GLU A 12 -4.22 0.91 10.13
CA GLU A 12 -3.33 1.34 11.21
C GLU A 12 -2.28 0.28 11.53
N GLY A 13 -2.71 -0.97 11.63
CA GLY A 13 -1.81 -2.05 11.99
C GLY A 13 -0.79 -2.38 10.91
N VAL A 14 -1.15 -2.20 9.64
CA VAL A 14 -0.28 -2.58 8.53
C VAL A 14 0.62 -1.43 8.06
N GLU A 15 0.25 -0.18 8.35
CA GLU A 15 0.95 1.00 7.84
C GLU A 15 2.45 0.96 8.16
N ARG A 16 2.80 0.68 9.40
CA ARG A 16 4.20 0.67 9.83
C ARG A 16 5.02 -0.38 9.09
N ARG A 17 4.48 -1.58 8.97
CA ARG A 17 5.17 -2.67 8.26
C ARG A 17 5.30 -2.38 6.78
N ALA A 18 4.24 -1.83 6.20
CA ALA A 18 4.24 -1.45 4.78
C ALA A 18 5.27 -0.37 4.52
N TYR A 19 5.36 0.62 5.41
CA TYR A 19 6.33 1.69 5.28
C TYR A 19 7.76 1.16 5.34
N LYS A 20 8.05 0.30 6.30
CA LYS A 20 9.39 -0.30 6.41
C LYS A 20 9.75 -1.08 5.15
N HIS A 21 8.80 -1.84 4.62
CA HIS A 21 9.03 -2.60 3.40
C HIS A 21 9.28 -1.67 2.21
N ALA A 22 8.48 -0.64 2.07
CA ALA A 22 8.62 0.31 0.97
C ALA A 22 9.94 1.07 1.05
N VAL A 23 10.36 1.49 2.24
CA VAL A 23 11.65 2.17 2.43
C VAL A 23 12.78 1.24 2.02
N TYR A 24 12.70 -0.03 2.42
CA TYR A 24 13.70 -1.02 2.05
C TYR A 24 13.82 -1.16 0.53
N MET A 25 12.67 -1.18 -0.14
CA MET A 25 12.64 -1.39 -1.59
C MET A 25 13.07 -0.17 -2.39
N VAL A 26 12.59 1.02 -2.01
CA VAL A 26 12.83 2.23 -2.81
C VAL A 26 13.94 3.13 -2.25
N ARG A 27 14.35 2.88 -1.01
CA ARG A 27 15.44 3.59 -0.33
C ARG A 27 15.25 5.11 -0.28
N ASN A 28 14.01 5.53 -0.12
CA ASN A 28 13.66 6.94 -0.02
C ASN A 28 12.43 7.08 0.85
N ASP A 29 12.57 7.83 1.96
CA ASP A 29 11.49 7.96 2.94
C ASP A 29 10.24 8.61 2.37
N GLU A 30 10.41 9.68 1.60
CA GLU A 30 9.25 10.39 1.02
C GLU A 30 8.53 9.53 0.01
N SER A 31 9.27 8.87 -0.86
CA SER A 31 8.68 7.97 -1.85
C SER A 31 7.97 6.80 -1.18
N ALA A 32 8.57 6.24 -0.13
CA ALA A 32 7.97 5.14 0.61
C ALA A 32 6.63 5.57 1.23
N LEU A 33 6.60 6.75 1.82
CA LEU A 33 5.38 7.28 2.42
C LEU A 33 4.28 7.44 1.37
N ASP A 34 4.62 8.00 0.22
CA ASP A 34 3.67 8.18 -0.88
C ASP A 34 3.13 6.83 -1.37
N ILE A 35 4.01 5.84 -1.47
CA ILE A 35 3.63 4.48 -1.91
C ILE A 35 2.64 3.87 -0.92
N VAL A 36 2.92 3.96 0.37
CA VAL A 36 2.06 3.38 1.39
C VAL A 36 0.70 4.10 1.40
N GLN A 37 0.69 5.42 1.34
CA GLN A 37 -0.55 6.17 1.31
C GLN A 37 -1.38 5.84 0.07
N ASP A 38 -0.74 5.75 -1.08
CA ASP A 38 -1.42 5.40 -2.33
C ASP A 38 -2.03 3.99 -2.25
N ALA A 39 -1.27 3.04 -1.68
CA ALA A 39 -1.76 1.68 -1.53
C ALA A 39 -2.95 1.62 -0.58
N MET A 40 -2.93 2.39 0.51
CA MET A 40 -4.03 2.44 1.46
C MET A 40 -5.28 3.04 0.82
N ILE A 41 -5.13 4.09 0.04
CA ILE A 41 -6.25 4.71 -0.66
C ILE A 41 -6.85 3.74 -1.66
N LYS A 42 -6.02 3.08 -2.44
CA LYS A 42 -6.49 2.11 -3.43
C LYS A 42 -7.24 0.96 -2.79
N LEU A 43 -6.73 0.46 -1.66
CA LEU A 43 -7.42 -0.60 -0.93
C LEU A 43 -8.81 -0.13 -0.48
N SER A 44 -8.89 1.05 0.10
CA SER A 44 -10.15 1.60 0.59
C SER A 44 -11.16 1.80 -0.54
N GLU A 45 -10.71 2.32 -1.67
CA GLU A 45 -11.59 2.61 -2.79
C GLU A 45 -12.08 1.36 -3.51
N LYS A 46 -11.19 0.39 -3.71
CA LYS A 46 -11.52 -0.79 -4.52
C LYS A 46 -12.06 -1.96 -3.69
N TYR A 47 -11.55 -2.13 -2.47
CA TYR A 47 -11.81 -3.33 -1.70
C TYR A 47 -12.29 -3.04 -0.27
N GLY A 48 -12.73 -1.83 0.00
CA GLY A 48 -13.20 -1.47 1.34
C GLY A 48 -14.38 -2.28 1.82
N ASP A 49 -15.14 -2.88 0.89
CA ASP A 49 -16.30 -3.69 1.20
C ASP A 49 -16.00 -5.19 1.30
N LYS A 50 -14.74 -5.58 1.13
CA LYS A 50 -14.35 -6.98 1.23
C LYS A 50 -14.28 -7.43 2.68
N PRO A 51 -14.42 -8.75 2.94
CA PRO A 51 -14.25 -9.27 4.30
C PRO A 51 -12.88 -8.93 4.87
N ALA A 52 -12.85 -8.70 6.18
CA ALA A 52 -11.61 -8.30 6.85
C ALA A 52 -10.47 -9.30 6.63
N ASN A 53 -10.80 -10.60 6.54
CA ASN A 53 -9.77 -11.63 6.36
C ASN A 53 -9.14 -11.63 4.97
N GLU A 54 -9.73 -10.94 4.01
CA GLU A 54 -9.16 -10.82 2.66
C GLU A 54 -8.26 -9.58 2.51
N LEU A 55 -8.38 -8.62 3.41
CA LEU A 55 -7.66 -7.35 3.31
C LEU A 55 -6.13 -7.50 3.29
N PRO A 56 -5.52 -8.37 4.13
CA PRO A 56 -4.06 -8.50 4.11
C PRO A 56 -3.50 -8.89 2.74
N LEU A 57 -4.11 -9.87 2.08
CA LEU A 57 -3.64 -10.32 0.78
C LEU A 57 -3.85 -9.25 -0.29
N LEU A 58 -5.01 -8.62 -0.27
CA LEU A 58 -5.34 -7.56 -1.23
C LEU A 58 -4.40 -6.37 -1.07
N PHE A 59 -4.14 -5.97 0.18
CA PHE A 59 -3.22 -4.87 0.45
C PHE A 59 -1.81 -5.20 -0.04
N GLN A 60 -1.35 -6.41 0.21
CA GLN A 60 -0.02 -6.82 -0.22
C GLN A 60 0.13 -6.75 -1.75
N ARG A 61 -0.88 -7.17 -2.48
CA ARG A 61 -0.88 -7.08 -3.94
C ARG A 61 -0.83 -5.63 -4.41
N ILE A 62 -1.64 -4.78 -3.79
CA ILE A 62 -1.68 -3.37 -4.15
C ILE A 62 -0.34 -2.70 -3.85
N LEU A 63 0.22 -2.98 -2.67
CA LEU A 63 1.51 -2.43 -2.28
C LEU A 63 2.61 -2.84 -3.25
N GLN A 64 2.65 -4.12 -3.59
CA GLN A 64 3.64 -4.64 -4.54
C GLN A 64 3.51 -3.96 -5.90
N ASN A 65 2.29 -3.84 -6.41
CA ASN A 65 2.04 -3.18 -7.69
C ASN A 65 2.42 -1.71 -7.64
N THR A 66 2.15 -1.03 -6.53
CA THR A 66 2.49 0.38 -6.38
C THR A 66 4.01 0.58 -6.37
N ILE A 67 4.74 -0.32 -5.71
CA ILE A 67 6.21 -0.28 -5.72
C ILE A 67 6.75 -0.49 -7.13
N LEU A 68 6.20 -1.47 -7.86
CA LEU A 68 6.62 -1.72 -9.24
C LEU A 68 6.35 -0.53 -10.15
N ASP A 69 5.22 0.13 -9.96
CA ASP A 69 4.89 1.34 -10.71
C ASP A 69 5.89 2.46 -10.41
N PHE A 70 6.31 2.57 -9.15
CA PHE A 70 7.31 3.55 -8.77
C PHE A 70 8.62 3.31 -9.53
N PHE A 71 9.08 2.07 -9.58
CA PHE A 71 10.31 1.73 -10.30
C PHE A 71 10.19 1.99 -11.79
N ARG A 72 9.03 1.72 -12.38
CA ARG A 72 8.79 2.00 -13.79
C ARG A 72 8.89 3.49 -14.09
N ARG A 73 8.29 4.32 -13.24
CA ARG A 73 8.34 5.78 -13.40
C ARG A 73 9.75 6.30 -13.26
N GLU A 74 10.51 5.80 -12.28
CA GLU A 74 11.89 6.22 -12.07
C GLU A 74 12.76 5.85 -13.27
N LYS A 75 12.55 4.65 -13.81
CA LYS A 75 13.31 4.20 -14.98
C LYS A 75 13.04 5.09 -16.19
N VAL A 76 11.80 5.46 -16.41
CA VAL A 76 11.43 6.35 -17.52
C VAL A 76 12.02 7.74 -17.33
N ARG A 77 11.97 8.26 -16.09
CA ARG A 77 12.50 9.58 -15.79
C ARG A 77 14.01 9.68 -16.00
N ASN A 78 14.72 8.60 -15.75
CA ASN A 78 16.19 8.60 -15.82
C ASN A 78 16.71 8.36 -17.23
N ASN A 79 15.84 8.11 -18.16
CA ASN A 79 16.21 7.99 -19.57
C ASN A 79 16.10 9.36 -20.28
#